data_e223c7ff89d4ba05d6283944f56f8952
#
_entry.id   e223c7ff89d4ba05d6283944f56f8952
#
_cell.length_a   1.000
_cell.length_b   1.000
_cell.length_c   1.000
_cell.angle_alpha   90.00
_cell.angle_beta   90.00
_cell.angle_gamma   90.00
#
_symmetry.space_group_name_H-M   'P 1'
#
loop_
_entity.id
_entity.type
_entity.pdbx_description
1 polymer ?
#
loop_
_entity_poly.entity_id
_entity_poly.type
_entity_poly.pdbx_seq_one_letter_code
_entity_poly.pdbx_strand_id
1 'polypeptide(L)'
;MKELLEKIFDQRSNGLYFVNTPTGSAKSYSAVQLMKNNYRKFDKHFIFITNNLNNLPMDDLKNALGEDEYKTNVLRVESVVDNIVHHFYEAHIPDEFQDLDSYRNLKRSLDIYKHFQKEFKNRNVTSEMLQKSQEDLVSADSKFRKEVRSKLMTAEFKKKNVDDRKKDMKALHSWLSVLYPAMFIEDYKIICMSVKRFFTSIDPIYKKKYKFSESEIINDSILFIDEVDATKNEINDIIIESSLSSTVDLIPMVYRITSPFIHWEDNTPIDVKNLVPENDSQLKE
;
A
#
# COMPACT_ATOMS: atom_id res chain seq x y z
N MET A 1 5.35 25.71 -11.34
CA MET A 1 4.97 24.30 -11.15
C MET A 1 3.57 23.99 -11.65
N LYS A 2 2.54 24.68 -11.17
CA LYS A 2 1.14 24.46 -11.57
C LYS A 2 0.95 24.44 -13.09
N GLU A 3 1.38 25.47 -13.79
CA GLU A 3 1.29 25.59 -15.26
C GLU A 3 2.00 24.44 -16.01
N LEU A 4 3.15 23.97 -15.48
CA LEU A 4 3.87 22.84 -16.04
C LEU A 4 3.05 21.56 -15.94
N LEU A 5 2.48 21.27 -14.77
CA LEU A 5 1.66 20.08 -14.55
C LEU A 5 0.36 20.15 -15.38
N GLU A 6 -0.28 21.29 -15.46
CA GLU A 6 -1.46 21.51 -16.32
C GLU A 6 -1.13 21.27 -17.80
N LYS A 7 0.00 21.79 -18.27
CA LYS A 7 0.47 21.56 -19.64
C LYS A 7 0.73 20.07 -19.93
N ILE A 8 1.39 19.35 -19.01
CA ILE A 8 1.62 17.90 -19.13
C ILE A 8 0.28 17.15 -19.17
N PHE A 9 -0.64 17.52 -18.30
CA PHE A 9 -1.97 16.91 -18.22
C PHE A 9 -2.79 17.14 -19.49
N ASP A 10 -2.79 18.37 -20.03
CA ASP A 10 -3.56 18.75 -21.21
C ASP A 10 -3.03 18.09 -22.50
N GLN A 11 -1.73 17.77 -22.56
CA GLN A 11 -1.14 17.06 -23.71
C GLN A 11 -1.68 15.63 -23.87
N ARG A 12 -2.33 15.07 -22.84
CA ARG A 12 -2.92 13.71 -22.83
C ARG A 12 -1.98 12.62 -23.36
N SER A 13 -0.68 12.85 -23.30
CA SER A 13 0.32 11.90 -23.76
C SER A 13 0.58 10.85 -22.69
N ASN A 14 0.57 9.59 -23.07
CA ASN A 14 1.10 8.53 -22.24
C ASN A 14 2.61 8.72 -22.11
N GLY A 15 3.15 8.74 -20.88
CA GLY A 15 4.57 8.93 -20.70
C GLY A 15 4.97 9.06 -19.23
N LEU A 16 6.27 9.04 -19.02
CA LEU A 16 6.90 9.28 -17.73
C LEU A 16 7.58 10.65 -17.77
N TYR A 17 7.21 11.51 -16.84
CA TYR A 17 7.72 12.88 -16.73
C TYR A 17 8.49 13.03 -15.43
N PHE A 18 9.78 13.35 -15.54
CA PHE A 18 10.61 13.71 -14.41
C PHE A 18 10.60 15.22 -14.22
N VAL A 19 10.07 15.67 -13.07
CA VAL A 19 10.00 17.09 -12.74
C VAL A 19 11.01 17.41 -11.65
N ASN A 20 12.20 17.86 -12.06
CA ASN A 20 13.26 18.27 -11.15
C ASN A 20 13.11 19.75 -10.80
N THR A 21 12.75 20.03 -9.56
CA THR A 21 12.59 21.39 -9.05
C THR A 21 13.08 21.48 -7.62
N PRO A 22 13.58 22.65 -7.19
CA PRO A 22 14.06 22.83 -5.83
C PRO A 22 13.02 22.46 -4.76
N THR A 23 13.52 22.12 -3.58
CA THR A 23 12.67 21.97 -2.39
C THR A 23 11.94 23.28 -2.13
N GLY A 24 10.66 23.20 -1.72
CA GLY A 24 9.83 24.40 -1.50
C GLY A 24 9.15 24.97 -2.75
N SER A 25 9.32 24.35 -3.94
CA SER A 25 8.66 24.76 -5.19
C SER A 25 7.16 24.44 -5.27
N ALA A 26 6.52 24.11 -4.16
CA ALA A 26 5.10 23.79 -4.06
C ALA A 26 4.65 22.63 -4.99
N LYS A 27 5.48 21.58 -5.15
CA LYS A 27 5.19 20.41 -6.02
C LYS A 27 3.90 19.72 -5.59
N SER A 28 3.84 19.25 -4.34
CA SER A 28 2.69 18.52 -3.79
C SER A 28 1.43 19.38 -3.81
N TYR A 29 1.54 20.68 -3.44
CA TYR A 29 0.43 21.62 -3.57
C TYR A 29 -0.07 21.75 -5.01
N SER A 30 0.83 21.85 -5.99
CA SER A 30 0.46 21.95 -7.41
C SER A 30 -0.23 20.68 -7.92
N ALA A 31 0.22 19.50 -7.46
CA ALA A 31 -0.44 18.22 -7.75
C ALA A 31 -1.86 18.19 -7.15
N VAL A 32 -2.04 18.62 -5.90
CA VAL A 32 -3.36 18.74 -5.25
C VAL A 32 -4.29 19.66 -6.04
N GLN A 33 -3.80 20.82 -6.48
CA GLN A 33 -4.61 21.75 -7.29
C GLN A 33 -5.00 21.15 -8.66
N LEU A 34 -4.09 20.41 -9.30
CA LEU A 34 -4.40 19.69 -10.54
C LEU A 34 -5.50 18.64 -10.32
N MET A 35 -5.37 17.81 -9.27
CA MET A 35 -6.38 16.81 -8.89
C MET A 35 -7.74 17.48 -8.62
N LYS A 36 -7.77 18.53 -7.78
CA LYS A 36 -8.98 19.31 -7.46
C LYS A 36 -9.71 19.79 -8.71
N ASN A 37 -8.97 20.32 -9.68
CA ASN A 37 -9.56 20.93 -10.87
C ASN A 37 -10.10 19.89 -11.86
N ASN A 38 -9.62 18.64 -11.79
CA ASN A 38 -9.83 17.66 -12.83
C ASN A 38 -10.51 16.35 -12.38
N TYR A 39 -10.56 16.01 -11.06
CA TYR A 39 -11.07 14.71 -10.60
C TYR A 39 -12.52 14.40 -11.04
N ARG A 40 -13.35 15.40 -11.24
CA ARG A 40 -14.73 15.23 -11.75
C ARG A 40 -14.82 15.12 -13.27
N LYS A 41 -13.84 15.72 -13.98
CA LYS A 41 -13.82 15.80 -15.45
C LYS A 41 -13.05 14.64 -16.06
N PHE A 42 -12.15 14.07 -15.29
CA PHE A 42 -11.27 12.99 -15.72
C PHE A 42 -11.90 11.65 -15.30
N ASP A 43 -12.16 10.80 -16.25
CA ASP A 43 -12.85 9.52 -16.01
C ASP A 43 -11.96 8.48 -15.31
N LYS A 44 -10.69 8.79 -15.14
CA LYS A 44 -9.67 7.94 -14.56
C LYS A 44 -9.36 8.29 -13.10
N HIS A 45 -8.35 7.63 -12.54
CA HIS A 45 -7.94 7.86 -11.15
C HIS A 45 -6.68 8.71 -11.08
N PHE A 46 -6.56 9.50 -10.01
CA PHE A 46 -5.33 10.12 -9.59
C PHE A 46 -4.72 9.31 -8.45
N ILE A 47 -3.46 8.91 -8.57
CA ILE A 47 -2.78 8.11 -7.55
C ILE A 47 -1.57 8.90 -7.07
N PHE A 48 -1.52 9.22 -5.77
CA PHE A 48 -0.41 9.91 -5.15
C PHE A 48 0.39 8.93 -4.27
N ILE A 49 1.67 8.80 -4.57
CA ILE A 49 2.56 7.83 -3.95
C ILE A 49 3.71 8.56 -3.28
N THR A 50 3.98 8.23 -2.01
CA THR A 50 5.15 8.69 -1.26
C THR A 50 5.85 7.52 -0.58
N ASN A 51 7.08 7.72 -0.14
CA ASN A 51 7.77 6.74 0.70
C ASN A 51 7.18 6.66 2.12
N ASN A 52 6.65 7.77 2.66
CA ASN A 52 6.09 7.85 4.01
C ASN A 52 4.66 8.38 3.99
N LEU A 53 3.75 7.69 4.67
CA LEU A 53 2.34 8.10 4.79
C LEU A 53 2.14 9.49 5.41
N ASN A 54 3.10 9.98 6.20
CA ASN A 54 3.04 11.33 6.77
C ASN A 54 3.27 12.44 5.73
N ASN A 55 3.88 12.09 4.59
CA ASN A 55 4.14 13.03 3.49
C ASN A 55 2.98 13.09 2.50
N LEU A 56 1.92 12.32 2.71
CA LEU A 56 0.71 12.40 1.90
C LEU A 56 0.01 13.74 2.11
N PRO A 57 -0.46 14.42 1.04
CA PRO A 57 -1.06 15.75 1.13
C PRO A 57 -2.54 15.68 1.57
N MET A 58 -2.83 14.94 2.65
CA MET A 58 -4.22 14.66 3.06
C MET A 58 -4.94 15.92 3.52
N ASP A 59 -4.28 16.77 4.33
CA ASP A 59 -4.85 18.03 4.81
C ASP A 59 -5.06 19.02 3.66
N ASP A 60 -4.11 19.08 2.72
CA ASP A 60 -4.22 19.93 1.53
C ASP A 60 -5.39 19.47 0.63
N LEU A 61 -5.58 18.16 0.45
CA LEU A 61 -6.71 17.59 -0.28
C LEU A 61 -8.02 17.90 0.42
N LYS A 62 -8.09 17.72 1.75
CA LYS A 62 -9.28 18.01 2.53
C LYS A 62 -9.67 19.49 2.46
N ASN A 63 -8.70 20.38 2.62
CA ASN A 63 -8.90 21.83 2.50
C ASN A 63 -9.30 22.24 1.07
N ALA A 64 -8.73 21.58 0.06
CA ALA A 64 -8.99 21.91 -1.33
C ALA A 64 -10.38 21.47 -1.81
N LEU A 65 -10.83 20.29 -1.38
CA LEU A 65 -12.08 19.67 -1.83
C LEU A 65 -13.28 19.99 -0.92
N GLY A 66 -13.04 20.24 0.36
CA GLY A 66 -14.06 20.28 1.41
C GLY A 66 -14.38 18.87 1.94
N GLU A 67 -15.00 18.81 3.13
CA GLU A 67 -15.19 17.58 3.91
C GLU A 67 -15.97 16.49 3.15
N ASP A 68 -17.09 16.85 2.50
CA ASP A 68 -17.98 15.89 1.86
C ASP A 68 -17.37 15.28 0.60
N GLU A 69 -16.76 16.11 -0.25
CA GLU A 69 -16.08 15.66 -1.46
C GLU A 69 -14.83 14.86 -1.13
N TYR A 70 -14.10 15.27 -0.09
CA TYR A 70 -12.94 14.53 0.40
C TYR A 70 -13.35 13.12 0.84
N LYS A 71 -14.36 12.97 1.68
CA LYS A 71 -14.83 11.65 2.15
C LYS A 71 -15.30 10.74 1.03
N THR A 72 -15.93 11.33 0.01
CA THR A 72 -16.50 10.57 -1.10
C THR A 72 -15.44 10.14 -2.13
N ASN A 73 -14.47 11.00 -2.40
CA ASN A 73 -13.58 10.85 -3.56
C ASN A 73 -12.12 10.54 -3.23
N VAL A 74 -11.71 10.71 -1.97
CA VAL A 74 -10.30 10.51 -1.58
C VAL A 74 -10.17 9.28 -0.69
N LEU A 75 -9.28 8.38 -1.06
CA LEU A 75 -8.91 7.23 -0.24
C LEU A 75 -7.44 7.34 0.18
N ARG A 76 -7.19 7.32 1.47
CA ARG A 76 -5.88 7.00 2.03
C ARG A 76 -5.80 5.50 2.26
N VAL A 77 -4.90 4.82 1.56
CA VAL A 77 -4.68 3.38 1.74
C VAL A 77 -3.71 3.16 2.89
N GLU A 78 -4.24 2.79 4.02
CA GLU A 78 -3.50 2.56 5.26
C GLU A 78 -2.91 1.14 5.36
N SER A 79 -2.02 0.91 6.33
CA SER A 79 -1.63 -0.43 6.72
C SER A 79 -2.83 -1.20 7.31
N VAL A 80 -2.76 -2.53 7.34
CA VAL A 80 -3.81 -3.35 7.98
C VAL A 80 -4.00 -2.92 9.44
N VAL A 81 -2.91 -2.67 10.14
CA VAL A 81 -2.92 -2.29 11.55
C VAL A 81 -3.56 -0.91 11.75
N ASP A 82 -3.08 0.10 11.01
CA ASP A 82 -3.62 1.46 11.13
C ASP A 82 -5.11 1.49 10.78
N ASN A 83 -5.49 0.77 9.74
CA ASN A 83 -6.87 0.66 9.31
C ASN A 83 -7.79 0.07 10.41
N ILE A 84 -7.36 -1.01 11.08
CA ILE A 84 -8.11 -1.61 12.19
C ILE A 84 -8.13 -0.67 13.40
N VAL A 85 -6.98 -0.07 13.73
CA VAL A 85 -6.87 0.87 14.87
C VAL A 85 -7.81 2.06 14.72
N HIS A 86 -7.93 2.58 13.51
CA HIS A 86 -8.76 3.75 13.22
C HIS A 86 -10.24 3.41 13.09
N HIS A 87 -10.58 2.31 12.41
CA HIS A 87 -11.95 2.11 11.93
C HIS A 87 -12.73 0.99 12.62
N PHE A 88 -12.10 0.16 13.46
CA PHE A 88 -12.75 -1.01 14.04
C PHE A 88 -14.04 -0.67 14.81
N TYR A 89 -14.01 0.37 15.64
CA TYR A 89 -15.18 0.77 16.43
C TYR A 89 -16.18 1.61 15.64
N GLU A 90 -15.74 2.30 14.60
CA GLU A 90 -16.61 3.10 13.72
C GLU A 90 -17.40 2.23 12.74
N ALA A 91 -16.91 1.03 12.46
CA ALA A 91 -17.51 0.14 11.48
C ALA A 91 -18.88 -0.43 11.89
N HIS A 92 -19.23 -0.37 13.19
CA HIS A 92 -20.50 -0.92 13.69
C HIS A 92 -20.79 -2.33 13.17
N ILE A 93 -19.84 -3.26 13.40
CA ILE A 93 -19.93 -4.63 12.91
C ILE A 93 -21.20 -5.30 13.43
N PRO A 94 -22.02 -5.95 12.59
CA PRO A 94 -23.27 -6.59 13.01
C PRO A 94 -23.05 -7.74 14.00
N ASP A 95 -24.04 -7.98 14.88
CA ASP A 95 -23.97 -8.99 15.95
C ASP A 95 -23.65 -10.39 15.40
N GLU A 96 -24.18 -10.75 14.25
CA GLU A 96 -23.91 -12.04 13.59
C GLU A 96 -22.43 -12.29 13.26
N PHE A 97 -21.62 -11.21 13.15
CA PHE A 97 -20.17 -11.29 12.99
C PHE A 97 -19.44 -11.08 14.30
N GLN A 98 -20.04 -10.39 15.27
CA GLN A 98 -19.47 -10.25 16.61
C GLN A 98 -19.46 -11.56 17.40
N ASP A 99 -20.38 -12.48 17.10
CA ASP A 99 -20.44 -13.80 17.71
C ASP A 99 -19.31 -14.75 17.26
N LEU A 100 -18.59 -14.40 16.19
CA LEU A 100 -17.47 -15.19 15.70
C LEU A 100 -16.29 -15.18 16.67
N ASP A 101 -15.66 -16.32 16.88
CA ASP A 101 -14.44 -16.40 17.70
C ASP A 101 -13.31 -15.58 17.11
N SER A 102 -13.22 -15.49 15.80
CA SER A 102 -12.23 -14.64 15.11
C SER A 102 -12.45 -13.15 15.38
N TYR A 103 -13.71 -12.69 15.53
CA TYR A 103 -13.99 -11.31 15.95
C TYR A 103 -13.52 -11.05 17.37
N ARG A 104 -13.84 -11.94 18.30
CA ARG A 104 -13.39 -11.81 19.72
C ARG A 104 -11.87 -11.76 19.81
N ASN A 105 -11.20 -12.60 19.03
CA ASN A 105 -9.74 -12.61 18.93
C ASN A 105 -9.19 -11.31 18.31
N LEU A 106 -9.81 -10.80 17.24
CA LEU A 106 -9.43 -9.54 16.61
C LEU A 106 -9.55 -8.37 17.59
N LYS A 107 -10.70 -8.27 18.28
CA LYS A 107 -10.94 -7.23 19.30
C LYS A 107 -9.90 -7.31 20.42
N ARG A 108 -9.66 -8.50 20.95
CA ARG A 108 -8.63 -8.70 21.99
C ARG A 108 -7.24 -8.30 21.52
N SER A 109 -6.84 -8.70 20.31
CA SER A 109 -5.54 -8.34 19.73
C SER A 109 -5.41 -6.82 19.52
N LEU A 110 -6.49 -6.16 19.11
CA LEU A 110 -6.55 -4.70 18.98
C LEU A 110 -6.36 -4.00 20.35
N ASP A 111 -7.05 -4.47 21.37
CA ASP A 111 -6.95 -3.88 22.72
C ASP A 111 -5.54 -4.06 23.29
N ILE A 112 -4.92 -5.23 23.09
CA ILE A 112 -3.52 -5.50 23.48
C ILE A 112 -2.58 -4.58 22.71
N TYR A 113 -2.73 -4.45 21.40
CA TYR A 113 -1.87 -3.59 20.58
C TYR A 113 -1.99 -2.12 21.01
N LYS A 114 -3.21 -1.60 21.21
CA LYS A 114 -3.44 -0.23 21.71
C LYS A 114 -2.81 0.00 23.08
N HIS A 115 -2.90 -0.98 23.97
CA HIS A 115 -2.25 -0.91 25.28
C HIS A 115 -0.73 -0.84 25.12
N PHE A 116 -0.12 -1.74 24.34
CA PHE A 116 1.32 -1.75 24.12
C PHE A 116 1.81 -0.49 23.39
N GLN A 117 1.05 0.04 22.44
CA GLN A 117 1.38 1.31 21.76
C GLN A 117 1.42 2.49 22.76
N LYS A 118 0.51 2.52 23.73
CA LYS A 118 0.50 3.52 24.81
C LYS A 118 1.69 3.34 25.74
N GLU A 119 1.93 2.11 26.20
CA GLU A 119 3.02 1.80 27.13
C GLU A 119 4.40 1.93 26.49
N PHE A 120 4.53 1.72 25.17
CA PHE A 120 5.76 1.97 24.44
C PHE A 120 6.15 3.46 24.48
N LYS A 121 5.18 4.37 24.35
CA LYS A 121 5.41 5.82 24.52
C LYS A 121 5.93 6.14 25.95
N ASN A 122 5.51 5.38 26.92
CA ASN A 122 5.92 5.50 28.34
C ASN A 122 7.23 4.73 28.64
N ARG A 123 7.83 4.06 27.63
CA ARG A 123 9.04 3.22 27.77
C ARG A 123 8.87 1.98 28.67
N ASN A 124 7.65 1.52 28.89
CA ASN A 124 7.35 0.32 29.68
C ASN A 124 7.30 -0.96 28.86
N VAL A 125 7.34 -0.85 27.52
CA VAL A 125 7.25 -1.95 26.57
C VAL A 125 8.39 -1.84 25.59
N THR A 126 9.01 -2.97 25.21
CA THR A 126 10.08 -3.02 24.22
C THR A 126 9.53 -2.93 22.78
N SER A 127 10.39 -2.56 21.82
CA SER A 127 10.03 -2.56 20.40
C SER A 127 9.62 -3.95 19.91
N GLU A 128 10.25 -5.00 20.42
CA GLU A 128 9.94 -6.40 20.08
C GLU A 128 8.53 -6.80 20.54
N MET A 129 8.14 -6.40 21.76
CA MET A 129 6.80 -6.66 22.27
C MET A 129 5.74 -5.93 21.45
N LEU A 130 5.99 -4.67 21.08
CA LEU A 130 5.10 -3.90 20.23
C LEU A 130 4.98 -4.53 18.83
N GLN A 131 6.10 -4.90 18.23
CA GLN A 131 6.12 -5.58 16.93
C GLN A 131 5.34 -6.90 16.98
N LYS A 132 5.57 -7.72 18.01
CA LYS A 132 4.84 -8.99 18.19
C LYS A 132 3.34 -8.77 18.28
N SER A 133 2.90 -7.79 19.08
CA SER A 133 1.47 -7.46 19.18
C SER A 133 0.88 -6.96 17.86
N GLN A 134 1.67 -6.29 17.03
CA GLN A 134 1.28 -5.89 15.67
C GLN A 134 1.10 -7.09 14.75
N GLU A 135 2.01 -8.05 14.77
CA GLU A 135 1.92 -9.31 14.01
C GLU A 135 0.70 -10.12 14.42
N ASP A 136 0.42 -10.22 15.73
CA ASP A 136 -0.74 -10.91 16.28
C ASP A 136 -2.05 -10.24 15.83
N LEU A 137 -2.11 -8.90 15.78
CA LEU A 137 -3.26 -8.16 15.26
C LEU A 137 -3.48 -8.42 13.77
N VAL A 138 -2.44 -8.41 12.95
CA VAL A 138 -2.52 -8.75 11.51
C VAL A 138 -3.01 -10.18 11.30
N SER A 139 -2.52 -11.12 12.10
CA SER A 139 -2.94 -12.52 12.05
C SER A 139 -4.41 -12.69 12.43
N ALA A 140 -4.86 -12.01 13.48
CA ALA A 140 -6.26 -12.03 13.93
C ALA A 140 -7.20 -11.42 12.87
N ASP A 141 -6.82 -10.30 12.24
CA ASP A 141 -7.55 -9.70 11.13
C ASP A 141 -7.68 -10.66 9.94
N SER A 142 -6.59 -11.30 9.57
CA SER A 142 -6.61 -12.26 8.46
C SER A 142 -7.58 -13.41 8.71
N LYS A 143 -7.64 -13.93 9.95
CA LYS A 143 -8.60 -14.99 10.35
C LYS A 143 -10.03 -14.46 10.31
N PHE A 144 -10.28 -13.28 10.84
CA PHE A 144 -11.60 -12.67 10.83
C PHE A 144 -12.09 -12.44 9.39
N ARG A 145 -11.28 -11.84 8.52
CA ARG A 145 -11.65 -11.65 7.10
C ARG A 145 -11.93 -12.97 6.37
N LYS A 146 -11.15 -14.02 6.68
CA LYS A 146 -11.38 -15.35 6.11
C LYS A 146 -12.73 -15.92 6.52
N GLU A 147 -13.12 -15.77 7.79
CA GLU A 147 -14.39 -16.27 8.31
C GLU A 147 -15.57 -15.44 7.77
N VAL A 148 -15.44 -14.12 7.75
CA VAL A 148 -16.42 -13.22 7.10
C VAL A 148 -16.60 -13.59 5.63
N ARG A 149 -15.51 -13.81 4.89
CA ARG A 149 -15.59 -14.27 3.49
C ARG A 149 -16.34 -15.59 3.38
N SER A 150 -16.06 -16.56 4.24
CA SER A 150 -16.75 -17.85 4.22
C SER A 150 -18.25 -17.72 4.44
N LYS A 151 -18.65 -16.81 5.32
CA LYS A 151 -20.07 -16.54 5.63
C LYS A 151 -20.79 -15.80 4.50
N LEU A 152 -20.14 -14.81 3.89
CA LEU A 152 -20.74 -13.95 2.85
C LEU A 152 -20.68 -14.57 1.45
N MET A 153 -19.64 -15.32 1.12
CA MET A 153 -19.44 -15.90 -0.21
C MET A 153 -20.16 -17.24 -0.36
N THR A 154 -21.48 -17.22 -0.22
CA THR A 154 -22.35 -18.38 -0.45
C THR A 154 -22.28 -18.85 -1.92
N ALA A 155 -22.81 -20.06 -2.19
CA ALA A 155 -22.86 -20.59 -3.54
C ALA A 155 -23.66 -19.70 -4.51
N GLU A 156 -24.75 -19.09 -4.03
CA GLU A 156 -25.57 -18.15 -4.80
C GLU A 156 -24.83 -16.84 -5.06
N PHE A 157 -24.16 -16.30 -4.04
CA PHE A 157 -23.40 -15.08 -4.18
C PHE A 157 -22.24 -15.23 -5.18
N LYS A 158 -21.58 -16.39 -5.19
CA LYS A 158 -20.50 -16.69 -6.14
C LYS A 158 -20.96 -16.78 -7.60
N LYS A 159 -22.24 -17.06 -7.86
CA LYS A 159 -22.80 -17.08 -9.24
C LYS A 159 -22.95 -15.67 -9.83
N LYS A 160 -23.06 -14.62 -9.01
CA LYS A 160 -23.13 -13.23 -9.47
C LYS A 160 -21.80 -12.79 -10.10
N ASN A 161 -21.85 -11.86 -11.04
CA ASN A 161 -20.62 -11.22 -11.55
C ASN A 161 -19.94 -10.39 -10.44
N VAL A 162 -18.71 -9.93 -10.69
CA VAL A 162 -17.90 -9.22 -9.69
C VAL A 162 -18.54 -7.89 -9.28
N ASP A 163 -19.11 -7.16 -10.25
CA ASP A 163 -19.69 -5.84 -9.99
C ASP A 163 -20.98 -5.94 -9.17
N ASP A 164 -21.82 -6.92 -9.44
CA ASP A 164 -23.02 -7.18 -8.63
C ASP A 164 -22.64 -7.61 -7.21
N ARG A 165 -21.62 -8.47 -7.06
CA ARG A 165 -21.10 -8.82 -5.75
C ARG A 165 -20.59 -7.61 -4.97
N LYS A 166 -19.89 -6.71 -5.64
CA LYS A 166 -19.38 -5.46 -5.06
C LYS A 166 -20.53 -4.55 -4.60
N LYS A 167 -21.55 -4.37 -5.45
CA LYS A 167 -22.75 -3.56 -5.11
C LYS A 167 -23.51 -4.12 -3.93
N ASP A 168 -23.78 -5.41 -3.93
CA ASP A 168 -24.47 -6.08 -2.83
C ASP A 168 -23.67 -6.00 -1.52
N MET A 169 -22.35 -6.18 -1.60
CA MET A 169 -21.47 -6.09 -0.44
C MET A 169 -21.54 -4.69 0.18
N LYS A 170 -21.53 -3.63 -0.63
CA LYS A 170 -21.68 -2.25 -0.14
C LYS A 170 -23.06 -1.98 0.44
N ALA A 171 -24.11 -2.49 -0.20
CA ALA A 171 -25.49 -2.22 0.21
C ALA A 171 -25.88 -2.97 1.49
N LEU A 172 -25.51 -4.25 1.59
CA LEU A 172 -25.92 -5.13 2.68
C LEU A 172 -24.94 -5.14 3.86
N HIS A 173 -23.67 -4.84 3.58
CA HIS A 173 -22.56 -4.93 4.55
C HIS A 173 -21.73 -3.65 4.53
N SER A 174 -22.37 -2.48 4.67
CA SER A 174 -21.73 -1.15 4.64
C SER A 174 -20.57 -1.00 5.63
N TRP A 175 -20.62 -1.71 6.76
CA TRP A 175 -19.56 -1.76 7.76
C TRP A 175 -18.20 -2.22 7.16
N LEU A 176 -18.22 -3.04 6.09
CA LEU A 176 -17.00 -3.43 5.38
C LEU A 176 -16.35 -2.25 4.66
N SER A 177 -17.15 -1.30 4.16
CA SER A 177 -16.62 -0.09 3.52
C SER A 177 -15.94 0.84 4.53
N VAL A 178 -16.37 0.80 5.80
CA VAL A 178 -15.74 1.55 6.89
C VAL A 178 -14.48 0.83 7.37
N LEU A 179 -14.59 -0.46 7.70
CA LEU A 179 -13.48 -1.21 8.26
C LEU A 179 -12.38 -1.52 7.24
N TYR A 180 -12.73 -1.74 5.98
CA TYR A 180 -11.81 -2.12 4.90
C TYR A 180 -12.02 -1.26 3.64
N PRO A 181 -11.84 0.07 3.69
CA PRO A 181 -12.15 0.95 2.57
C PRO A 181 -11.34 0.61 1.29
N ALA A 182 -10.12 0.08 1.43
CA ALA A 182 -9.31 -0.37 0.31
C ALA A 182 -9.91 -1.53 -0.50
N MET A 183 -10.91 -2.25 0.03
CA MET A 183 -11.67 -3.23 -0.76
C MET A 183 -12.42 -2.59 -1.93
N PHE A 184 -12.80 -1.33 -1.77
CA PHE A 184 -13.61 -0.56 -2.72
C PHE A 184 -12.80 0.55 -3.39
N ILE A 185 -11.48 0.36 -3.52
CA ILE A 185 -10.52 1.37 -4.00
C ILE A 185 -10.90 1.96 -5.37
N GLU A 186 -11.56 1.15 -6.22
CA GLU A 186 -12.04 1.56 -7.55
C GLU A 186 -13.13 2.65 -7.50
N ASP A 187 -13.76 2.87 -6.35
CA ASP A 187 -14.82 3.87 -6.21
C ASP A 187 -14.30 5.28 -5.92
N TYR A 188 -13.00 5.39 -5.61
CA TYR A 188 -12.38 6.65 -5.24
C TYR A 188 -11.62 7.26 -6.43
N LYS A 189 -11.80 8.54 -6.66
CA LYS A 189 -11.14 9.27 -7.75
C LYS A 189 -9.69 9.64 -7.44
N ILE A 190 -9.37 9.85 -6.17
CA ILE A 190 -8.03 10.21 -5.69
C ILE A 190 -7.60 9.16 -4.67
N ILE A 191 -6.50 8.50 -4.94
CA ILE A 191 -5.97 7.41 -4.11
C ILE A 191 -4.59 7.81 -3.63
N CYS A 192 -4.38 7.82 -2.32
CA CYS A 192 -3.12 8.20 -1.69
C CYS A 192 -2.55 7.01 -0.91
N MET A 193 -1.28 6.67 -1.16
CA MET A 193 -0.65 5.52 -0.51
C MET A 193 0.87 5.63 -0.43
N SER A 194 1.48 4.78 0.40
CA SER A 194 2.94 4.61 0.37
C SER A 194 3.37 3.68 -0.77
N VAL A 195 4.65 3.78 -1.15
CA VAL A 195 5.28 2.87 -2.12
C VAL A 195 5.07 1.42 -1.72
N LYS A 196 5.28 1.09 -0.46
CA LYS A 196 5.07 -0.28 0.05
C LYS A 196 3.63 -0.76 -0.19
N ARG A 197 2.64 0.11 0.01
CA ARG A 197 1.22 -0.24 -0.25
C ARG A 197 0.92 -0.39 -1.73
N PHE A 198 1.57 0.37 -2.59
CA PHE A 198 1.44 0.24 -4.05
C PHE A 198 1.83 -1.17 -4.54
N PHE A 199 2.87 -1.77 -3.97
CA PHE A 199 3.33 -3.11 -4.33
C PHE A 199 2.69 -4.24 -3.50
N THR A 200 1.94 -3.93 -2.44
CA THR A 200 1.25 -4.97 -1.65
C THR A 200 -0.07 -5.39 -2.28
N SER A 201 -0.52 -6.56 -1.85
CA SER A 201 -1.81 -7.07 -2.31
C SER A 201 -2.98 -6.47 -1.56
N ILE A 202 -4.04 -6.19 -2.30
CA ILE A 202 -5.39 -5.94 -1.79
C ILE A 202 -6.16 -7.25 -1.79
N ASP A 203 -6.88 -7.50 -0.72
CA ASP A 203 -7.68 -8.72 -0.53
C ASP A 203 -9.16 -8.37 -0.35
N PRO A 204 -9.90 -8.06 -1.41
CA PRO A 204 -11.34 -7.81 -1.34
C PRO A 204 -12.09 -9.12 -1.04
N ILE A 205 -13.09 -9.06 -0.16
CA ILE A 205 -13.90 -10.25 0.19
C ILE A 205 -14.65 -10.77 -1.03
N TYR A 206 -15.13 -9.90 -1.92
CA TYR A 206 -15.99 -10.23 -3.06
C TYR A 206 -15.25 -10.71 -4.32
N LYS A 207 -13.94 -10.53 -4.42
CA LYS A 207 -13.11 -11.01 -5.53
C LYS A 207 -11.78 -11.61 -5.06
N LYS A 208 -11.01 -12.17 -5.97
CA LYS A 208 -9.67 -12.69 -5.66
C LYS A 208 -8.72 -11.57 -5.25
N LYS A 209 -7.80 -11.91 -4.35
CA LYS A 209 -6.67 -11.07 -3.97
C LYS A 209 -5.83 -10.72 -5.20
N TYR A 210 -5.39 -9.47 -5.30
CA TYR A 210 -4.56 -8.97 -6.40
C TYR A 210 -3.55 -7.94 -5.88
N LYS A 211 -2.43 -7.77 -6.59
CA LYS A 211 -1.50 -6.68 -6.30
C LYS A 211 -2.04 -5.40 -6.92
N PHE A 212 -1.97 -4.30 -6.16
CA PHE A 212 -2.49 -3.02 -6.65
C PHE A 212 -1.72 -2.55 -7.89
N SER A 213 -0.37 -2.68 -7.87
CA SER A 213 0.50 -2.32 -9.01
C SER A 213 0.21 -3.10 -10.31
N GLU A 214 -0.50 -4.22 -10.23
CA GLU A 214 -0.88 -5.06 -11.37
C GLU A 214 -2.37 -4.90 -11.75
N SER A 215 -3.08 -3.99 -11.09
CA SER A 215 -4.52 -3.77 -11.31
C SER A 215 -4.79 -2.93 -12.56
N GLU A 216 -5.95 -3.13 -13.18
CA GLU A 216 -6.41 -2.35 -14.33
C GLU A 216 -6.54 -0.85 -14.01
N ILE A 217 -6.76 -0.48 -12.74
CA ILE A 217 -6.80 0.91 -12.28
C ILE A 217 -5.55 1.68 -12.70
N ILE A 218 -4.38 1.02 -12.68
CA ILE A 218 -3.09 1.66 -13.00
C ILE A 218 -3.02 2.08 -14.46
N ASN A 219 -3.55 1.26 -15.36
CA ASN A 219 -3.48 1.51 -16.82
C ASN A 219 -4.20 2.80 -17.21
N ASP A 220 -5.19 3.18 -16.41
CA ASP A 220 -6.04 4.33 -16.64
C ASP A 220 -5.88 5.41 -15.56
N SER A 221 -4.68 5.54 -14.97
CA SER A 221 -4.44 6.48 -13.88
C SER A 221 -3.34 7.48 -14.19
N ILE A 222 -3.36 8.60 -13.47
CA ILE A 222 -2.25 9.54 -13.39
C ILE A 222 -1.57 9.32 -12.06
N LEU A 223 -0.30 8.90 -12.11
CA LEU A 223 0.50 8.65 -10.93
C LEU A 223 1.38 9.87 -10.63
N PHE A 224 1.31 10.34 -9.39
CA PHE A 224 2.24 11.30 -8.82
C PHE A 224 3.14 10.54 -7.85
N ILE A 225 4.43 10.53 -8.11
CA ILE A 225 5.41 9.90 -7.23
C ILE A 225 6.26 11.02 -6.65
N ASP A 226 6.12 11.26 -5.35
CA ASP A 226 6.92 12.24 -4.64
C ASP A 226 8.18 11.59 -4.06
N GLU A 227 9.25 12.38 -3.91
CA GLU A 227 10.54 11.92 -3.36
C GLU A 227 11.11 10.69 -4.10
N VAL A 228 11.34 10.82 -5.41
CA VAL A 228 11.75 9.71 -6.30
C VAL A 228 12.99 8.96 -5.77
N ASP A 229 13.97 9.65 -5.19
CA ASP A 229 15.18 9.01 -4.68
C ASP A 229 14.89 8.09 -3.48
N ALA A 230 14.08 8.57 -2.52
CA ALA A 230 13.64 7.75 -1.39
C ALA A 230 12.72 6.61 -1.85
N THR A 231 11.84 6.88 -2.81
CA THR A 231 10.97 5.89 -3.45
C THR A 231 11.77 4.78 -4.14
N LYS A 232 12.87 5.13 -4.83
CA LYS A 232 13.75 4.16 -5.48
C LYS A 232 14.36 3.19 -4.46
N ASN A 233 14.83 3.69 -3.31
CA ASN A 233 15.40 2.84 -2.27
C ASN A 233 14.34 1.88 -1.70
N GLU A 234 13.14 2.37 -1.40
CA GLU A 234 12.02 1.54 -0.95
C GLU A 234 11.64 0.46 -1.97
N ILE A 235 11.63 0.78 -3.26
CA ILE A 235 11.38 -0.20 -4.33
C ILE A 235 12.45 -1.27 -4.36
N ASN A 236 13.73 -0.89 -4.24
CA ASN A 236 14.82 -1.83 -4.18
C ASN A 236 14.68 -2.78 -2.98
N ASP A 237 14.35 -2.26 -1.81
CA ASP A 237 14.11 -3.07 -0.61
C ASP A 237 12.95 -4.06 -0.83
N ILE A 238 11.84 -3.62 -1.43
CA ILE A 238 10.70 -4.49 -1.77
C ILE A 238 11.10 -5.59 -2.76
N ILE A 239 11.90 -5.27 -3.77
CA ILE A 239 12.40 -6.26 -4.74
C ILE A 239 13.30 -7.29 -4.02
N ILE A 240 14.19 -6.84 -3.17
CA ILE A 240 15.08 -7.70 -2.38
C ILE A 240 14.22 -8.60 -1.46
N GLU A 241 13.33 -8.02 -0.67
CA GLU A 241 12.42 -8.79 0.22
C GLU A 241 11.59 -9.81 -0.55
N SER A 242 11.09 -9.46 -1.74
CA SER A 242 10.25 -10.37 -2.55
C SER A 242 11.06 -11.47 -3.24
N SER A 243 12.35 -11.24 -3.49
CA SER A 243 13.25 -12.18 -4.14
C SER A 243 13.89 -13.16 -3.16
N LEU A 244 13.86 -12.85 -1.86
CA LEU A 244 14.42 -13.67 -0.79
C LEU A 244 13.30 -14.41 -0.05
N SER A 245 13.36 -15.73 -0.05
CA SER A 245 12.42 -16.58 0.69
C SER A 245 12.75 -16.66 2.18
N SER A 246 14.00 -16.34 2.53
CA SER A 246 14.49 -16.33 3.91
C SER A 246 15.77 -15.50 4.05
N THR A 247 16.17 -15.19 5.29
CA THR A 247 17.46 -14.54 5.59
C THR A 247 18.65 -15.36 5.08
N VAL A 248 18.47 -16.68 4.94
CA VAL A 248 19.50 -17.59 4.42
C VAL A 248 19.78 -17.32 2.94
N ASP A 249 18.78 -16.86 2.18
CA ASP A 249 18.96 -16.54 0.75
C ASP A 249 19.74 -15.24 0.54
N LEU A 250 19.78 -14.36 1.56
CA LEU A 250 20.54 -13.13 1.51
C LEU A 250 22.06 -13.40 1.48
N ILE A 251 22.52 -14.39 2.24
CA ILE A 251 23.96 -14.73 2.34
C ILE A 251 24.55 -15.14 0.98
N PRO A 252 23.96 -16.08 0.21
CA PRO A 252 24.40 -16.40 -1.13
C PRO A 252 24.36 -15.20 -2.08
N MET A 253 23.36 -14.34 -1.98
CA MET A 253 23.24 -13.13 -2.80
C MET A 253 24.38 -12.14 -2.50
N VAL A 254 24.66 -11.86 -1.22
CA VAL A 254 25.75 -11.00 -0.79
C VAL A 254 27.11 -11.61 -1.26
N TYR A 255 27.27 -12.91 -1.09
CA TYR A 255 28.47 -13.60 -1.55
C TYR A 255 28.67 -13.47 -3.08
N ARG A 256 27.58 -13.64 -3.88
CA ARG A 256 27.64 -13.45 -5.35
C ARG A 256 28.09 -12.05 -5.75
N ILE A 257 27.60 -11.03 -5.02
CA ILE A 257 27.97 -9.64 -5.31
C ILE A 257 29.40 -9.32 -4.86
N THR A 258 29.83 -9.87 -3.73
CA THR A 258 31.13 -9.50 -3.10
C THR A 258 32.26 -10.37 -3.51
N SER A 259 32.04 -11.65 -3.92
CA SER A 259 33.13 -12.58 -4.25
C SER A 259 34.09 -12.08 -5.34
N PRO A 260 33.66 -11.40 -6.40
CA PRO A 260 34.57 -10.82 -7.39
C PRO A 260 35.52 -9.76 -6.82
N PHE A 261 35.13 -9.14 -5.68
CA PHE A 261 35.91 -8.10 -5.01
C PHE A 261 36.86 -8.67 -3.93
N ILE A 262 36.55 -9.84 -3.37
CA ILE A 262 37.37 -10.48 -2.32
C ILE A 262 38.70 -11.00 -2.88
N HIS A 263 38.69 -11.44 -4.13
CA HIS A 263 39.90 -12.00 -4.81
C HIS A 263 40.62 -10.96 -5.69
N TRP A 264 40.34 -9.69 -5.47
CA TRP A 264 40.94 -8.63 -6.24
C TRP A 264 42.39 -8.38 -5.77
N GLU A 265 43.30 -8.91 -6.49
CA GLU A 265 44.72 -8.58 -6.36
C GLU A 265 45.10 -7.52 -7.42
N ASP A 266 45.74 -6.45 -6.94
CA ASP A 266 46.40 -5.41 -7.74
C ASP A 266 45.56 -4.60 -8.73
N ASN A 267 45.15 -3.41 -8.33
CA ASN A 267 44.84 -2.22 -9.16
C ASN A 267 44.32 -2.43 -10.61
N THR A 268 43.80 -3.60 -10.93
CA THR A 268 43.22 -3.91 -12.22
C THR A 268 41.85 -3.30 -12.33
N PRO A 269 41.51 -2.54 -13.40
CA PRO A 269 40.18 -2.03 -13.62
C PRO A 269 39.16 -3.17 -13.63
N ILE A 270 38.03 -2.98 -12.93
CA ILE A 270 36.96 -3.97 -12.93
C ILE A 270 36.45 -4.12 -14.35
N ASP A 271 36.68 -5.25 -14.98
CA ASP A 271 35.98 -5.64 -16.18
C ASP A 271 34.59 -6.14 -15.75
N VAL A 272 33.53 -5.48 -16.20
CA VAL A 272 32.17 -5.83 -15.87
C VAL A 272 31.81 -7.28 -16.22
N LYS A 273 32.48 -7.86 -17.21
CA LYS A 273 32.35 -9.28 -17.57
C LYS A 273 32.83 -10.23 -16.46
N ASN A 274 33.77 -9.81 -15.63
CA ASN A 274 34.24 -10.60 -14.50
C ASN A 274 33.31 -10.53 -13.29
N LEU A 275 32.34 -9.62 -13.28
CA LEU A 275 31.36 -9.50 -12.20
C LEU A 275 30.18 -10.48 -12.35
N VAL A 276 30.04 -11.11 -13.51
CA VAL A 276 28.99 -12.09 -13.78
C VAL A 276 29.65 -13.45 -14.02
N PRO A 277 29.50 -14.41 -13.10
CA PRO A 277 30.03 -15.76 -13.30
C PRO A 277 29.43 -16.39 -14.56
N GLU A 278 30.25 -16.94 -15.44
CA GLU A 278 29.82 -17.56 -16.69
C GLU A 278 28.99 -18.84 -16.48
N ASN A 279 29.14 -19.50 -15.31
CA ASN A 279 28.36 -20.68 -14.94
C ASN A 279 28.30 -20.91 -13.41
N ASP A 280 27.31 -21.66 -12.97
CA ASP A 280 27.09 -21.99 -11.55
C ASP A 280 28.24 -22.82 -10.91
N SER A 281 29.16 -23.38 -11.70
CA SER A 281 30.32 -24.11 -11.19
C SER A 281 31.36 -23.20 -10.54
N GLN A 282 31.42 -21.92 -10.92
CA GLN A 282 32.32 -20.92 -10.31
C GLN A 282 31.83 -20.42 -8.95
N LEU A 283 30.61 -20.77 -8.56
CA LEU A 283 30.02 -20.39 -7.29
C LEU A 283 30.15 -21.45 -6.21
N LYS A 284 30.79 -22.59 -6.52
CA LYS A 284 30.96 -23.71 -5.59
C LYS A 284 32.37 -23.82 -5.00
N GLU A 285 33.30 -22.98 -5.41
CA GLU A 285 34.61 -22.79 -4.79
C GLU A 285 34.61 -21.54 -3.89
#